data_704a0ecfc2735ef75bc7fb5b2dcedc8a
#
_entry.id   704a0ecfc2735ef75bc7fb5b2dcedc8a
#
_cell.length_a   1.000
_cell.length_b   1.000
_cell.length_c   1.000
_cell.angle_alpha   90.00
_cell.angle_beta   90.00
_cell.angle_gamma   90.00
#
_symmetry.space_group_name_H-M   'P 1'
#
loop_
_entity.id
_entity.type
_entity.pdbx_description
1 polymer ?
#
loop_
_entity_poly.entity_id
_entity_poly.type
_entity_poly.pdbx_seq_one_letter_code
_entity_poly.pdbx_strand_id
1 'polypeptide(L)'
;MPWERALETRGRSLETRGRNLETRGRSLEARKAGEPFAAQVVNVLAAAAASVVWDWSKVALVANADGALPGIQTYALLIWNGRGFEGWMPAEATEDLNRVLARWRAELERLSRPVWAALFVGVVNDGGRLRSRWIAADDGDCGAWRIRLGESNVPMAERGLAGL
;
A
#
# COMPACT_ATOMS: atom_id res chain seq x y z
N MET A 1 -51.05 -2.53 -1.45
CA MET A 1 -51.11 -1.74 -2.71
C MET A 1 -49.76 -1.84 -3.43
N PRO A 2 -49.76 -2.18 -4.73
CA PRO A 2 -48.51 -2.37 -5.46
C PRO A 2 -47.61 -1.14 -5.53
N TRP A 3 -48.15 0.06 -5.47
CA TRP A 3 -47.41 1.31 -5.55
C TRP A 3 -46.64 1.65 -4.26
N GLU A 4 -47.08 1.20 -3.10
CA GLU A 4 -46.35 1.38 -1.84
C GLU A 4 -45.04 0.62 -1.81
N ARG A 5 -45.05 -0.65 -2.31
CA ARG A 5 -43.82 -1.44 -2.44
C ARG A 5 -42.82 -0.84 -3.42
N ALA A 6 -43.31 -0.20 -4.49
CA ALA A 6 -42.45 0.48 -5.47
C ALA A 6 -41.74 1.69 -4.88
N LEU A 7 -42.41 2.45 -3.98
CA LEU A 7 -41.80 3.60 -3.29
C LEU A 7 -40.74 3.18 -2.28
N GLU A 8 -41.00 2.11 -1.52
CA GLU A 8 -40.01 1.56 -0.58
C GLU A 8 -38.76 1.06 -1.29
N THR A 9 -38.91 0.38 -2.43
CA THR A 9 -37.79 -0.11 -3.24
C THR A 9 -36.95 1.03 -3.78
N ARG A 10 -37.57 2.12 -4.25
CA ARG A 10 -36.87 3.33 -4.73
C ARG A 10 -36.10 4.01 -3.61
N GLY A 11 -36.68 4.14 -2.41
CA GLY A 11 -36.01 4.73 -1.25
C GLY A 11 -34.73 3.97 -0.86
N ARG A 12 -34.82 2.66 -0.76
CA ARG A 12 -33.65 1.79 -0.46
C ARG A 12 -32.55 1.87 -1.51
N SER A 13 -32.92 1.95 -2.80
CA SER A 13 -31.96 2.09 -3.89
C SER A 13 -31.20 3.40 -3.84
N LEU A 14 -31.87 4.51 -3.50
CA LEU A 14 -31.22 5.83 -3.36
C LEU A 14 -30.30 5.90 -2.15
N GLU A 15 -30.68 5.33 -1.00
CA GLU A 15 -29.82 5.25 0.17
C GLU A 15 -28.54 4.42 -0.07
N THR A 16 -28.65 3.31 -0.79
CA THR A 16 -27.49 2.47 -1.15
C THR A 16 -26.54 3.22 -2.07
N ARG A 17 -27.06 3.96 -3.05
CA ARG A 17 -26.24 4.79 -3.94
C ARG A 17 -25.54 5.91 -3.18
N GLY A 18 -26.22 6.59 -2.26
CA GLY A 18 -25.62 7.63 -1.42
C GLY A 18 -24.46 7.11 -0.58
N ARG A 19 -24.63 5.96 0.06
CA ARG A 19 -23.57 5.30 0.86
C ARG A 19 -22.37 4.92 -0.01
N ASN A 20 -22.57 4.38 -1.20
CA ASN A 20 -21.49 4.04 -2.12
C ASN A 20 -20.69 5.26 -2.59
N LEU A 21 -21.35 6.38 -2.83
CA LEU A 21 -20.71 7.65 -3.21
C LEU A 21 -19.89 8.24 -2.07
N GLU A 22 -20.39 8.20 -0.82
CA GLU A 22 -19.65 8.64 0.36
C GLU A 22 -18.41 7.79 0.60
N THR A 23 -18.51 6.46 0.48
CA THR A 23 -17.37 5.53 0.63
C THR A 23 -16.32 5.79 -0.44
N ARG A 24 -16.71 6.01 -1.69
CA ARG A 24 -15.79 6.36 -2.79
C ARG A 24 -15.11 7.70 -2.55
N GLY A 25 -15.84 8.71 -2.08
CA GLY A 25 -15.30 10.02 -1.74
C GLY A 25 -14.23 9.93 -0.65
N ARG A 26 -14.49 9.17 0.43
CA ARG A 26 -13.55 8.94 1.52
C ARG A 26 -12.30 8.20 1.04
N SER A 27 -12.44 7.19 0.19
CA SER A 27 -11.32 6.46 -0.40
C SER A 27 -10.45 7.34 -1.28
N LEU A 28 -11.06 8.20 -2.12
CA LEU A 28 -10.34 9.16 -2.97
C LEU A 28 -9.58 10.20 -2.15
N GLU A 29 -10.18 10.72 -1.07
CA GLU A 29 -9.52 11.67 -0.18
C GLU A 29 -8.36 11.03 0.60
N ALA A 30 -8.53 9.79 1.08
CA ALA A 30 -7.46 9.04 1.72
C ALA A 30 -6.31 8.77 0.75
N ARG A 31 -6.61 8.43 -0.49
CA ARG A 31 -5.61 8.25 -1.55
C ARG A 31 -4.87 9.54 -1.84
N LYS A 32 -5.58 10.65 -1.99
CA LYS A 32 -4.99 11.97 -2.23
C LYS A 32 -4.09 12.39 -1.07
N ALA A 33 -4.51 12.17 0.17
CA ALA A 33 -3.71 12.43 1.36
C ALA A 33 -2.46 11.55 1.42
N GLY A 34 -2.51 10.33 0.89
CA GLY A 34 -1.40 9.39 0.85
C GLY A 34 -0.35 9.66 -0.21
N GLU A 35 -0.69 10.35 -1.30
CA GLU A 35 0.23 10.59 -2.43
C GLU A 35 1.60 11.17 -2.04
N PRO A 36 1.69 12.21 -1.18
CA PRO A 36 2.99 12.75 -0.77
C PRO A 36 3.85 11.74 0.01
N PHE A 37 3.21 10.91 0.84
CA PHE A 37 3.91 9.88 1.62
C PHE A 37 4.36 8.72 0.72
N ALA A 38 3.51 8.30 -0.22
CA ALA A 38 3.87 7.28 -1.19
C ALA A 38 5.08 7.71 -2.03
N ALA A 39 5.13 8.97 -2.44
CA ALA A 39 6.27 9.53 -3.16
C ALA A 39 7.56 9.48 -2.31
N GLN A 40 7.48 9.77 -1.02
CA GLN A 40 8.62 9.65 -0.10
C GLN A 40 9.08 8.21 0.05
N VAL A 41 8.16 7.25 0.17
CA VAL A 41 8.48 5.82 0.23
C VAL A 41 9.18 5.37 -1.05
N VAL A 42 8.68 5.76 -2.20
CA VAL A 42 9.31 5.46 -3.51
C VAL A 42 10.74 5.99 -3.55
N ASN A 43 10.96 7.23 -3.12
CA ASN A 43 12.29 7.84 -3.11
C ASN A 43 13.26 7.09 -2.17
N VAL A 44 12.81 6.69 -0.99
CA VAL A 44 13.64 5.91 -0.05
C VAL A 44 13.98 4.55 -0.64
N LEU A 45 13.00 3.85 -1.22
CA LEU A 45 13.21 2.54 -1.85
C LEU A 45 14.18 2.62 -3.03
N ALA A 46 14.02 3.59 -3.90
CA ALA A 46 14.88 3.77 -5.06
C ALA A 46 16.32 4.10 -4.66
N ALA A 47 16.50 5.00 -3.70
CA ALA A 47 17.83 5.35 -3.19
C ALA A 47 18.50 4.17 -2.49
N ALA A 48 17.77 3.42 -1.69
CA ALA A 48 18.27 2.22 -1.02
C ALA A 48 18.68 1.14 -2.01
N ALA A 49 17.85 0.87 -3.02
CA ALA A 49 18.17 -0.09 -4.07
C ALA A 49 19.42 0.30 -4.83
N ALA A 50 19.52 1.55 -5.23
CA ALA A 50 20.68 2.07 -5.95
C ALA A 50 21.98 2.01 -5.12
N SER A 51 21.89 2.12 -3.80
CA SER A 51 23.06 1.99 -2.91
C SER A 51 23.58 0.57 -2.82
N VAL A 52 22.75 -0.44 -3.10
CA VAL A 52 23.13 -1.86 -3.09
C VAL A 52 23.54 -2.31 -4.49
N VAL A 53 22.70 -2.01 -5.49
CA VAL A 53 22.93 -2.35 -6.90
C VAL A 53 22.43 -1.19 -7.77
N TRP A 54 23.34 -0.47 -8.42
CA TRP A 54 22.97 0.74 -9.17
C TRP A 54 22.00 0.47 -10.33
N ASP A 55 22.08 -0.71 -10.96
CA ASP A 55 21.26 -1.14 -12.10
C ASP A 55 20.10 -2.09 -11.70
N TRP A 56 19.56 -1.91 -10.51
CA TRP A 56 18.40 -2.68 -10.05
C TRP A 56 17.19 -2.54 -10.99
N SER A 57 16.34 -3.56 -11.03
CA SER A 57 15.18 -3.61 -11.94
C SER A 57 13.88 -3.22 -11.26
N LYS A 58 13.59 -3.83 -10.11
CA LYS A 58 12.32 -3.66 -9.39
C LYS A 58 12.55 -3.75 -7.89
N VAL A 59 11.72 -3.03 -7.15
CA VAL A 59 11.68 -3.07 -5.69
C VAL A 59 10.23 -3.15 -5.25
N ALA A 60 9.93 -4.00 -4.29
CA ALA A 60 8.64 -4.06 -3.63
C ALA A 60 8.80 -3.89 -2.13
N LEU A 61 7.90 -3.15 -1.53
CA LEU A 61 7.72 -3.04 -0.09
C LEU A 61 6.31 -3.46 0.27
N VAL A 62 6.19 -4.30 1.29
CA VAL A 62 4.92 -4.57 1.96
C VAL A 62 5.07 -4.15 3.41
N ALA A 63 4.11 -3.41 3.93
CA ALA A 63 4.07 -2.97 5.32
C ALA A 63 2.76 -3.40 5.97
N ASN A 64 2.84 -3.92 7.17
CA ASN A 64 1.68 -4.32 7.97
C ASN A 64 1.67 -3.59 9.30
N ALA A 65 0.50 -3.13 9.71
CA ALA A 65 0.28 -2.41 10.95
C ALA A 65 -1.05 -2.85 11.59
N ASP A 66 -1.26 -4.17 11.69
CA ASP A 66 -2.53 -4.77 12.13
C ASP A 66 -2.63 -5.05 13.63
N GLY A 67 -1.69 -4.59 14.42
CA GLY A 67 -1.76 -4.61 15.88
C GLY A 67 -1.34 -5.92 16.57
N ALA A 68 -0.97 -6.97 15.84
CA ALA A 68 -0.49 -8.22 16.41
C ALA A 68 0.88 -8.06 17.08
N LEU A 69 1.72 -7.16 16.55
CA LEU A 69 3.01 -6.77 17.11
C LEU A 69 3.10 -5.25 17.19
N PRO A 70 3.82 -4.69 18.19
CA PRO A 70 4.01 -3.24 18.25
C PRO A 70 4.82 -2.76 17.04
N GLY A 71 4.35 -1.65 16.45
CA GLY A 71 5.01 -1.02 15.32
C GLY A 71 4.56 -1.56 13.96
N ILE A 72 5.30 -1.17 12.94
CA ILE A 72 5.04 -1.53 11.55
C ILE A 72 6.01 -2.61 11.12
N GLN A 73 5.48 -3.74 10.65
CA GLN A 73 6.27 -4.79 10.06
C GLN A 73 6.48 -4.52 8.58
N THR A 74 7.68 -4.71 8.07
CA THR A 74 8.00 -4.51 6.66
C THR A 74 8.66 -5.73 6.06
N TYR A 75 8.35 -5.95 4.78
CA TYR A 75 8.98 -6.94 3.93
C TYR A 75 9.42 -6.23 2.65
N ALA A 76 10.66 -6.41 2.24
CA ALA A 76 11.19 -5.78 1.04
C ALA A 76 11.84 -6.81 0.12
N LEU A 77 11.56 -6.68 -1.17
CA LEU A 77 12.12 -7.51 -2.23
C LEU A 77 12.82 -6.62 -3.26
N LEU A 78 14.10 -6.90 -3.53
CA LEU A 78 14.85 -6.27 -4.59
C LEU A 78 15.02 -7.27 -5.74
N ILE A 79 14.67 -6.88 -6.95
CA ILE A 79 14.90 -7.68 -8.16
C ILE A 79 16.01 -7.05 -8.98
N TRP A 80 17.02 -7.85 -9.23
CA TRP A 80 18.16 -7.52 -10.05
C TRP A 80 18.58 -8.74 -10.85
N ASN A 81 18.75 -8.54 -12.16
CA ASN A 81 19.19 -9.59 -13.07
C ASN A 81 18.27 -10.83 -13.07
N GLY A 82 16.96 -10.61 -12.91
CA GLY A 82 15.95 -11.66 -12.83
C GLY A 82 15.92 -12.44 -11.51
N ARG A 83 16.72 -12.05 -10.51
CA ARG A 83 16.78 -12.69 -9.19
C ARG A 83 16.16 -11.79 -8.14
N GLY A 84 15.47 -12.40 -7.21
CA GLY A 84 14.87 -11.72 -6.05
C GLY A 84 15.75 -11.84 -4.81
N PHE A 85 15.98 -10.73 -4.13
CA PHE A 85 16.75 -10.65 -2.89
C PHE A 85 15.84 -10.11 -1.77
N GLU A 86 15.67 -10.91 -0.72
CA GLU A 86 14.98 -10.52 0.50
C GLU A 86 16.01 -10.02 1.53
N GLY A 87 15.57 -9.16 2.45
CA GLY A 87 16.46 -8.68 3.53
C GLY A 87 17.64 -7.82 3.07
N TRP A 88 17.56 -7.27 1.87
CA TRP A 88 18.61 -6.43 1.26
C TRP A 88 18.64 -5.00 1.81
N MET A 89 17.58 -4.58 2.48
CA MET A 89 17.37 -3.17 2.88
C MET A 89 18.43 -2.72 3.90
N PRO A 90 19.15 -1.62 3.63
CA PRO A 90 20.03 -1.02 4.61
C PRO A 90 19.29 -0.56 5.86
N ALA A 91 19.92 -0.65 7.02
CA ALA A 91 19.31 -0.27 8.29
C ALA A 91 18.83 1.19 8.32
N GLU A 92 19.58 2.10 7.77
CA GLU A 92 19.22 3.52 7.66
C GLU A 92 17.97 3.73 6.82
N ALA A 93 17.84 3.02 5.70
CA ALA A 93 16.66 3.07 4.85
C ALA A 93 15.43 2.48 5.55
N THR A 94 15.60 1.42 6.33
CA THR A 94 14.53 0.83 7.14
C THR A 94 14.02 1.83 8.18
N GLU A 95 14.90 2.56 8.86
CA GLU A 95 14.51 3.61 9.80
C GLU A 95 13.74 4.75 9.11
N ASP A 96 14.22 5.21 7.97
CA ASP A 96 13.56 6.25 7.18
C ASP A 96 12.17 5.80 6.72
N LEU A 97 12.04 4.57 6.23
CA LEU A 97 10.76 3.98 5.84
C LEU A 97 9.79 3.94 7.01
N ASN A 98 10.22 3.42 8.15
CA ASN A 98 9.38 3.32 9.33
C ASN A 98 8.89 4.69 9.79
N ARG A 99 9.73 5.71 9.70
CA ARG A 99 9.38 7.09 10.04
C ARG A 99 8.31 7.65 9.08
N VAL A 100 8.49 7.47 7.78
CA VAL A 100 7.53 7.94 6.77
C VAL A 100 6.20 7.20 6.90
N LEU A 101 6.23 5.88 7.08
CA LEU A 101 5.02 5.06 7.22
C LEU A 101 4.23 5.42 8.49
N ALA A 102 4.92 5.67 9.60
CA ALA A 102 4.28 6.09 10.85
C ALA A 102 3.62 7.47 10.70
N ARG A 103 4.29 8.41 10.05
CA ARG A 103 3.74 9.75 9.76
C ARG A 103 2.55 9.68 8.83
N TRP A 104 2.58 8.81 7.84
CA TRP A 104 1.46 8.59 6.93
C TRP A 104 0.21 8.12 7.70
N ARG A 105 0.37 7.11 8.54
CA ARG A 105 -0.74 6.62 9.37
C ARG A 105 -1.28 7.68 10.32
N ALA A 106 -0.39 8.41 10.98
CA ALA A 106 -0.76 9.50 11.89
C ALA A 106 -1.55 10.62 11.17
N GLU A 107 -1.16 10.96 9.95
CA GLU A 107 -1.87 11.96 9.16
C GLU A 107 -3.27 11.50 8.74
N LEU A 108 -3.43 10.24 8.36
CA LEU A 108 -4.74 9.67 8.07
C LEU A 108 -5.66 9.69 9.31
N GLU A 109 -5.13 9.37 10.49
CA GLU A 109 -5.86 9.48 11.75
C GLU A 109 -6.28 10.93 12.04
N ARG A 110 -5.35 11.88 11.89
CA ARG A 110 -5.61 13.30 12.07
C ARG A 110 -6.72 13.82 11.17
N LEU A 111 -6.78 13.34 9.94
CA LEU A 111 -7.79 13.71 8.95
C LEU A 111 -9.10 12.91 9.08
N SER A 112 -9.19 12.00 10.03
CA SER A 112 -10.30 11.05 10.19
C SER A 112 -10.59 10.27 8.90
N ARG A 113 -9.52 9.85 8.22
CA ARG A 113 -9.57 9.01 7.02
C ARG A 113 -9.29 7.55 7.37
N PRO A 114 -9.73 6.58 6.53
CA PRO A 114 -9.37 5.18 6.75
C PRO A 114 -7.86 5.00 6.80
N VAL A 115 -7.38 4.40 7.90
CA VAL A 115 -5.95 4.11 8.10
C VAL A 115 -5.66 2.72 7.56
N TRP A 116 -4.64 2.61 6.71
CA TRP A 116 -4.30 1.30 6.14
C TRP A 116 -3.73 0.36 7.22
N ALA A 117 -4.13 -0.90 7.15
CA ALA A 117 -3.54 -2.00 7.93
C ALA A 117 -2.43 -2.71 7.15
N ALA A 118 -2.53 -2.72 5.83
CA ALA A 118 -1.50 -3.24 4.93
C ALA A 118 -1.27 -2.25 3.78
N LEU A 119 -0.02 -2.16 3.35
CA LEU A 119 0.41 -1.28 2.27
C LEU A 119 1.37 -2.03 1.35
N PHE A 120 1.15 -1.93 0.05
CA PHE A 120 2.10 -2.35 -0.97
C PHE A 120 2.62 -1.12 -1.71
N VAL A 121 3.93 -1.05 -1.89
CA VAL A 121 4.57 -0.07 -2.78
C VAL A 121 5.53 -0.78 -3.71
N GLY A 122 5.33 -0.63 -5.00
CA GLY A 122 6.21 -1.19 -6.03
C GLY A 122 6.86 -0.10 -6.86
N VAL A 123 8.12 -0.30 -7.23
CA VAL A 123 8.89 0.59 -8.08
C VAL A 123 9.61 -0.21 -9.16
N VAL A 124 9.48 0.21 -10.40
CA VAL A 124 10.19 -0.35 -11.54
C VAL A 124 11.18 0.69 -12.04
N ASN A 125 12.43 0.26 -12.23
CA ASN A 125 13.50 1.07 -12.78
C ASN A 125 13.75 0.67 -14.24
N ASP A 126 13.26 1.50 -15.16
CA ASP A 126 13.43 1.36 -16.60
C ASP A 126 14.58 2.27 -17.07
N GLY A 127 15.81 1.79 -16.95
CA GLY A 127 16.98 2.55 -17.39
C GLY A 127 17.13 3.93 -16.74
N GLY A 128 16.75 4.06 -15.48
CA GLY A 128 16.74 5.30 -14.71
C GLY A 128 15.38 6.01 -14.67
N ARG A 129 14.43 5.60 -15.50
CA ARG A 129 13.06 6.09 -15.44
C ARG A 129 12.25 5.25 -14.45
N LEU A 130 11.75 5.86 -13.39
CA LEU A 130 11.00 5.18 -12.35
C LEU A 130 9.50 5.19 -12.66
N ARG A 131 8.87 4.03 -12.50
CA ARG A 131 7.42 3.88 -12.45
C ARG A 131 7.06 3.26 -11.11
N SER A 132 5.99 3.72 -10.51
CA SER A 132 5.58 3.25 -9.18
C SER A 132 4.08 3.01 -9.10
N ARG A 133 3.72 2.16 -8.15
CA ARG A 133 2.33 1.85 -7.80
C ARG A 133 2.26 1.59 -6.31
N TRP A 134 1.17 2.02 -5.68
CA TRP A 134 0.92 1.68 -4.30
C TRP A 134 -0.53 1.30 -4.07
N ILE A 135 -0.75 0.39 -3.12
CA ILE A 135 -2.06 -0.11 -2.74
C ILE A 135 -2.13 -0.07 -1.22
N ALA A 136 -3.11 0.65 -0.69
CA ALA A 136 -3.42 0.67 0.73
C ALA A 136 -4.69 -0.14 0.98
N ALA A 137 -4.66 -1.02 1.96
CA ALA A 137 -5.77 -1.86 2.35
C ALA A 137 -6.07 -1.66 3.83
N ASP A 138 -7.35 -1.51 4.17
CA ASP A 138 -7.82 -1.49 5.54
C ASP A 138 -8.00 -2.91 6.13
N ASP A 139 -8.46 -3.02 7.37
CA ASP A 139 -8.61 -4.30 8.07
C ASP A 139 -9.45 -5.34 7.31
N GLY A 140 -10.43 -4.90 6.51
CA GLY A 140 -11.29 -5.80 5.73
C GLY A 140 -10.60 -6.44 4.54
N ASP A 141 -9.65 -5.73 3.92
CA ASP A 141 -9.03 -6.10 2.64
C ASP A 141 -7.52 -6.39 2.75
N CYS A 142 -6.96 -6.34 3.96
CA CYS A 142 -5.51 -6.47 4.16
C CYS A 142 -4.96 -7.87 3.91
N GLY A 143 -5.81 -8.91 3.86
CA GLY A 143 -5.38 -10.31 3.73
C GLY A 143 -4.51 -10.61 2.52
N ALA A 144 -4.75 -9.92 1.39
CA ALA A 144 -3.96 -10.06 0.16
C ALA A 144 -2.49 -9.58 0.30
N TRP A 145 -2.22 -8.68 1.27
CA TRP A 145 -0.92 -8.05 1.50
C TRP A 145 -0.36 -8.34 2.89
N ARG A 146 -0.81 -9.40 3.52
CA ARG A 146 -0.32 -9.81 4.83
C ARG A 146 1.00 -10.55 4.71
N ILE A 147 2.01 -10.06 5.42
CA ILE A 147 3.31 -10.73 5.53
C ILE A 147 3.13 -12.02 6.33
N ARG A 148 3.58 -13.14 5.78
CA ARG A 148 3.49 -14.47 6.39
C ARG A 148 4.82 -14.86 6.96
N LEU A 149 4.82 -15.25 8.23
CA LEU A 149 6.00 -15.78 8.90
C LEU A 149 6.18 -17.25 8.52
N GLY A 150 7.40 -17.66 8.21
CA GLY A 150 7.74 -19.03 7.86
C GLY A 150 7.37 -19.47 6.44
N GLU A 151 6.81 -18.58 5.64
CA GLU A 151 6.50 -18.80 4.22
C GLU A 151 7.20 -17.77 3.35
N SER A 152 7.35 -18.06 2.06
CA SER A 152 7.87 -17.08 1.11
C SER A 152 6.83 -16.01 0.80
N ASN A 153 7.23 -14.75 0.93
CA ASN A 153 6.41 -13.60 0.54
C ASN A 153 6.73 -13.08 -0.88
N VAL A 154 7.65 -13.72 -1.58
CA VAL A 154 8.03 -13.36 -2.95
C VAL A 154 6.84 -13.37 -3.92
N PRO A 155 5.97 -14.40 -3.95
CA PRO A 155 4.82 -14.39 -4.85
C PRO A 155 3.87 -13.21 -4.63
N MET A 156 3.67 -12.78 -3.39
CA MET A 156 2.85 -11.61 -3.04
C MET A 156 3.47 -10.32 -3.61
N ALA A 157 4.75 -10.12 -3.41
CA ALA A 157 5.47 -8.96 -3.91
C ALA A 157 5.51 -8.94 -5.45
N GLU A 158 5.77 -10.06 -6.09
CA GLU A 158 5.79 -10.19 -7.55
C GLU A 158 4.42 -9.92 -8.16
N ARG A 159 3.33 -10.37 -7.53
CA ARG A 159 1.97 -10.08 -7.96
C ARG A 159 1.71 -8.57 -7.97
N GLY A 160 2.15 -7.84 -6.97
CA GLY A 160 2.03 -6.38 -6.94
C GLY A 160 2.86 -5.70 -8.02
N LEU A 161 4.07 -6.18 -8.26
CA LEU A 161 4.96 -5.66 -9.31
C LEU A 161 4.46 -5.96 -10.72
N ALA A 162 3.74 -7.05 -10.93
CA ALA A 162 3.16 -7.42 -12.23
C ALA A 162 2.15 -6.39 -12.75
N GLY A 163 1.58 -5.54 -11.89
CA GLY A 163 0.71 -4.44 -12.28
C GLY A 163 1.42 -3.20 -12.84
N LEU A 164 2.73 -3.19 -12.85
CA LEU A 164 3.54 -2.05 -13.30
C LEU A 164 4.03 -2.16 -14.74
#